data_3974157bd19a0412bc41bf16bb6731c9
#
_entry.id   3974157bd19a0412bc41bf16bb6731c9
#
_cell.length_a   1.000
_cell.length_b   1.000
_cell.length_c   1.000
_cell.angle_alpha   90.00
_cell.angle_beta   90.00
_cell.angle_gamma   90.00
#
_symmetry.space_group_name_H-M   'P 1'
#
loop_
_entity.id
_entity.type
_entity.pdbx_description
1 polymer ?
#
loop_
_entity_poly.entity_id
_entity_poly.type
_entity_poly.pdbx_seq_one_letter_code
_entity_poly.pdbx_strand_id
1 'polypeptide(L)'
;MRRRKLLAIAASSGKVGFVYFSGDELLDWGLSAKASKGIEQAFDQAKAWLVFYRPDLLIVEHIDQGTRKGRHAQSLITAVQGAASDLHIDHESVVRRSRHPNKYAEAAALAFEFPQLEPWLPRPRKIWEPEPRNIIYFEALALAKRWLVEHQTGQGSTDAAS
;
A
#
# COMPACT_ATOMS: atom_id res chain seq x y z
N MET A 1 -25.27 -0.92 5.62
CA MET A 1 -24.13 0.02 5.86
C MET A 1 -23.17 0.00 4.68
N ARG A 2 -22.76 1.17 4.26
CA ARG A 2 -21.78 1.29 3.18
C ARG A 2 -20.42 0.79 3.64
N ARG A 3 -19.80 -0.08 2.84
CA ARG A 3 -18.45 -0.57 3.12
C ARG A 3 -17.44 0.54 2.82
N ARG A 4 -16.46 0.70 3.69
CA ARG A 4 -15.42 1.71 3.51
C ARG A 4 -14.49 1.29 2.36
N LYS A 5 -14.21 2.21 1.46
CA LYS A 5 -13.31 1.97 0.33
C LYS A 5 -11.93 2.49 0.66
N LEU A 6 -10.94 1.62 0.54
CA LEU A 6 -9.55 1.91 0.91
C LEU A 6 -8.64 1.71 -0.29
N LEU A 7 -7.74 2.65 -0.52
CA LEU A 7 -6.67 2.52 -1.50
C LEU A 7 -5.35 2.65 -0.76
N ALA A 8 -4.52 1.60 -0.77
CA ALA A 8 -3.19 1.64 -0.18
C ALA A 8 -2.16 1.73 -1.30
N ILE A 9 -1.27 2.69 -1.21
CA ILE A 9 -0.22 2.92 -2.21
C ILE A 9 1.14 2.76 -1.54
N ALA A 10 1.98 1.91 -2.13
CA ALA A 10 3.36 1.70 -1.72
C ALA A 10 4.30 2.21 -2.80
N ALA A 11 5.43 2.76 -2.40
CA ALA A 11 6.44 3.27 -3.31
C ALA A 11 7.80 2.67 -2.99
N SER A 12 8.55 2.34 -4.05
CA SER A 12 9.94 1.93 -3.97
C SER A 12 10.74 2.75 -4.98
N SER A 13 12.05 2.56 -5.03
CA SER A 13 12.89 3.32 -5.97
C SER A 13 12.58 3.05 -7.44
N GLY A 14 11.95 1.92 -7.76
CA GLY A 14 11.70 1.52 -9.14
C GLY A 14 10.25 1.41 -9.56
N LYS A 15 9.30 1.52 -8.62
CA LYS A 15 7.88 1.36 -8.94
C LYS A 15 6.98 1.86 -7.81
N VAL A 16 5.75 2.20 -8.18
CA VAL A 16 4.68 2.56 -7.26
C VAL A 16 3.54 1.59 -7.52
N GLY A 17 2.98 1.01 -6.48
CA GLY A 17 1.90 0.04 -6.60
C GLY A 17 0.77 0.31 -5.64
N PHE A 18 -0.39 -0.27 -5.92
CA PHE A 18 -1.56 -0.09 -5.07
C PHE A 18 -2.34 -1.39 -4.91
N VAL A 19 -3.13 -1.43 -3.84
CA VAL A 19 -4.22 -2.38 -3.66
C VAL A 19 -5.48 -1.61 -3.30
N TYR A 20 -6.63 -2.11 -3.72
CA TYR A 20 -7.93 -1.49 -3.50
C TYR A 20 -8.86 -2.44 -2.77
N PHE A 21 -9.45 -1.96 -1.67
CA PHE A 21 -10.34 -2.74 -0.81
C PHE A 21 -11.73 -2.11 -0.72
N SER A 22 -12.73 -2.95 -0.61
CA SER A 22 -14.05 -2.56 -0.13
C SER A 22 -14.28 -3.33 1.17
N GLY A 23 -14.32 -2.61 2.29
CA GLY A 23 -14.28 -3.25 3.60
C GLY A 23 -12.97 -4.00 3.79
N ASP A 24 -13.04 -5.28 4.04
CA ASP A 24 -11.87 -6.17 4.18
C ASP A 24 -11.63 -7.04 2.93
N GLU A 25 -12.35 -6.77 1.84
CA GLU A 25 -12.25 -7.53 0.61
C GLU A 25 -11.33 -6.86 -0.39
N LEU A 26 -10.28 -7.56 -0.81
CA LEU A 26 -9.36 -7.09 -1.85
C LEU A 26 -10.03 -7.22 -3.22
N LEU A 27 -10.19 -6.10 -3.92
CA LEU A 27 -10.89 -6.06 -5.21
C LEU A 27 -9.97 -5.83 -6.40
N ASP A 28 -8.89 -5.07 -6.24
CA ASP A 28 -8.03 -4.72 -7.36
C ASP A 28 -6.62 -4.37 -6.89
N TRP A 29 -5.67 -4.39 -7.81
CA TRP A 29 -4.27 -4.04 -7.57
C TRP A 29 -3.60 -3.65 -8.88
N GLY A 30 -2.50 -2.91 -8.79
CA GLY A 30 -1.77 -2.50 -9.98
C GLY A 30 -0.44 -1.86 -9.61
N LEU A 31 0.37 -1.58 -10.63
CA LEU A 31 1.65 -0.90 -10.44
C LEU A 31 1.98 -0.02 -11.64
N SER A 32 2.89 0.93 -11.42
CA SER A 32 3.45 1.79 -12.45
C SER A 32 4.94 1.99 -12.19
N ALA A 33 5.77 1.60 -13.14
CA ALA A 33 7.20 1.91 -13.08
C ALA A 33 7.43 3.39 -13.41
N LYS A 34 6.64 3.96 -14.31
CA LYS A 34 6.73 5.38 -14.71
C LYS A 34 6.51 6.30 -13.50
N ALA A 35 5.59 5.95 -12.61
CA ALA A 35 5.27 6.76 -11.43
C ALA A 35 6.48 6.91 -10.50
N SER A 36 7.44 5.98 -10.53
CA SER A 36 8.62 6.05 -9.68
C SER A 36 9.73 6.95 -10.21
N LYS A 37 9.56 7.52 -11.42
CA LYS A 37 10.61 8.33 -12.05
C LYS A 37 10.76 9.71 -11.41
N GLY A 38 9.73 10.23 -10.75
CA GLY A 38 9.83 11.51 -10.09
C GLY A 38 8.54 11.91 -9.39
N ILE A 39 8.61 13.03 -8.68
CA ILE A 39 7.49 13.57 -7.89
C ILE A 39 6.28 13.85 -8.77
N GLU A 40 6.48 14.45 -9.94
CA GLU A 40 5.40 14.78 -10.86
C GLU A 40 4.69 13.53 -11.37
N GLN A 41 5.45 12.52 -11.79
CA GLN A 41 4.91 11.27 -12.28
C GLN A 41 4.15 10.52 -11.19
N ALA A 42 4.67 10.51 -9.96
CA ALA A 42 4.00 9.89 -8.82
C ALA A 42 2.69 10.61 -8.49
N PHE A 43 2.72 11.93 -8.47
CA PHE A 43 1.54 12.77 -8.22
C PHE A 43 0.44 12.48 -9.27
N ASP A 44 0.81 12.54 -10.55
CA ASP A 44 -0.15 12.34 -11.65
C ASP A 44 -0.75 10.94 -11.63
N GLN A 45 0.06 9.92 -11.40
CA GLN A 45 -0.42 8.55 -11.35
C GLN A 45 -1.32 8.31 -10.14
N ALA A 46 -0.92 8.79 -8.98
CA ALA A 46 -1.74 8.66 -7.76
C ALA A 46 -3.08 9.37 -7.95
N LYS A 47 -3.05 10.57 -8.54
CA LYS A 47 -4.27 11.33 -8.82
C LYS A 47 -5.20 10.54 -9.76
N ALA A 48 -4.66 9.92 -10.80
CA ALA A 48 -5.44 9.10 -11.73
C ALA A 48 -6.10 7.93 -11.01
N TRP A 49 -5.38 7.20 -10.15
CA TRP A 49 -5.95 6.11 -9.37
C TRP A 49 -7.02 6.61 -8.39
N LEU A 50 -6.75 7.71 -7.70
CA LEU A 50 -7.70 8.28 -6.73
C LEU A 50 -8.99 8.74 -7.40
N VAL A 51 -8.90 9.32 -8.59
CA VAL A 51 -10.08 9.71 -9.38
C VAL A 51 -10.87 8.48 -9.84
N PHE A 52 -10.15 7.44 -10.27
CA PHE A 52 -10.80 6.23 -10.78
C PHE A 52 -11.51 5.45 -9.69
N TYR A 53 -10.82 5.17 -8.56
CA TYR A 53 -11.39 4.33 -7.49
C TYR A 53 -12.24 5.11 -6.50
N ARG A 54 -12.01 6.40 -6.35
CA ARG A 54 -12.70 7.27 -5.39
C ARG A 54 -12.79 6.66 -3.99
N PRO A 55 -11.63 6.33 -3.38
CA PRO A 55 -11.65 5.73 -2.07
C PRO A 55 -12.09 6.72 -0.99
N ASP A 56 -12.57 6.20 0.11
CA ASP A 56 -12.86 7.00 1.29
C ASP A 56 -11.57 7.39 2.01
N LEU A 57 -10.53 6.56 1.86
CA LEU A 57 -9.24 6.76 2.54
C LEU A 57 -8.09 6.24 1.70
N LEU A 58 -7.04 7.05 1.59
CA LEU A 58 -5.73 6.63 1.07
C LEU A 58 -4.84 6.23 2.23
N ILE A 59 -4.17 5.09 2.11
CA ILE A 59 -3.23 4.59 3.13
C ILE A 59 -1.84 4.57 2.50
N VAL A 60 -0.87 5.14 3.19
CA VAL A 60 0.55 5.15 2.77
C VAL A 60 1.44 4.73 3.93
N GLU A 61 2.71 4.46 3.63
CA GLU A 61 3.68 4.14 4.67
C GLU A 61 4.10 5.40 5.43
N HIS A 62 4.15 5.29 6.75
CA HIS A 62 4.62 6.39 7.59
C HIS A 62 6.13 6.60 7.37
N ILE A 63 6.51 7.86 7.16
CA ILE A 63 7.90 8.26 6.96
C ILE A 63 8.33 9.04 8.19
N ASP A 64 9.41 8.58 8.84
CA ASP A 64 10.04 9.28 9.96
C ASP A 64 11.55 9.15 9.83
N GLN A 65 12.28 9.64 10.83
CA GLN A 65 13.74 9.61 10.82
C GLN A 65 14.31 8.18 10.85
N GLY A 66 13.54 7.21 11.33
CA GLY A 66 13.93 5.81 11.35
C GLY A 66 13.54 5.03 10.11
N THR A 67 12.91 5.66 9.14
CA THR A 67 12.45 5.01 7.91
C THR A 67 13.64 4.53 7.08
N ARG A 68 13.64 3.23 6.72
CA ARG A 68 14.71 2.63 5.92
C ARG A 68 14.59 2.91 4.43
N LYS A 69 13.45 3.40 3.96
CA LYS A 69 13.28 3.77 2.55
C LYS A 69 14.17 4.96 2.20
N GLY A 70 14.76 4.91 1.01
CA GLY A 70 15.60 5.99 0.51
C GLY A 70 14.81 7.27 0.27
N ARG A 71 15.54 8.38 0.12
CA ARG A 71 14.93 9.71 -0.09
C ARG A 71 14.02 9.76 -1.30
N HIS A 72 14.39 9.06 -2.38
CA HIS A 72 13.58 9.05 -3.60
C HIS A 72 12.20 8.43 -3.32
N ALA A 73 12.15 7.26 -2.70
CA ALA A 73 10.88 6.62 -2.36
C ALA A 73 10.06 7.48 -1.39
N GLN A 74 10.72 8.13 -0.43
CA GLN A 74 10.05 9.04 0.51
C GLN A 74 9.39 10.22 -0.23
N SER A 75 10.09 10.80 -1.21
CA SER A 75 9.55 11.90 -2.01
C SER A 75 8.35 11.47 -2.84
N LEU A 76 8.34 10.22 -3.32
CA LEU A 76 7.20 9.67 -4.05
C LEU A 76 5.97 9.52 -3.13
N ILE A 77 6.18 9.05 -1.90
CA ILE A 77 5.09 8.92 -0.92
C ILE A 77 4.50 10.30 -0.59
N THR A 78 5.34 11.31 -0.42
CA THR A 78 4.88 12.67 -0.18
C THR A 78 4.05 13.20 -1.35
N ALA A 79 4.47 12.92 -2.58
CA ALA A 79 3.73 13.31 -3.78
C ALA A 79 2.35 12.63 -3.85
N VAL A 80 2.29 11.35 -3.47
CA VAL A 80 1.03 10.59 -3.42
C VAL A 80 0.06 11.21 -2.40
N GLN A 81 0.56 11.58 -1.22
CA GLN A 81 -0.24 12.27 -0.21
C GLN A 81 -0.73 13.62 -0.72
N GLY A 82 0.12 14.35 -1.46
CA GLY A 82 -0.24 15.61 -2.08
C GLY A 82 -1.38 15.47 -3.07
N ALA A 83 -1.42 14.37 -3.84
CA ALA A 83 -2.50 14.09 -4.76
C ALA A 83 -3.84 13.89 -4.03
N ALA A 84 -3.83 13.18 -2.90
CA ALA A 84 -5.02 12.99 -2.08
C ALA A 84 -5.50 14.33 -1.50
N SER A 85 -4.59 15.16 -1.01
CA SER A 85 -4.93 16.49 -0.49
C SER A 85 -5.56 17.36 -1.56
N ASP A 86 -5.02 17.32 -2.78
CA ASP A 86 -5.52 18.08 -3.92
C ASP A 86 -6.97 17.68 -4.27
N LEU A 87 -7.33 16.43 -4.09
CA LEU A 87 -8.67 15.90 -4.36
C LEU A 87 -9.57 15.89 -3.14
N HIS A 88 -9.13 16.42 -2.01
CA HIS A 88 -9.85 16.41 -0.74
C HIS A 88 -10.22 14.99 -0.28
N ILE A 89 -9.34 14.03 -0.53
CA ILE A 89 -9.47 12.66 -0.07
C ILE A 89 -8.63 12.50 1.20
N ASP A 90 -9.24 11.96 2.25
CA ASP A 90 -8.54 11.72 3.51
C ASP A 90 -7.40 10.72 3.30
N HIS A 91 -6.27 10.92 3.97
CA HIS A 91 -5.17 9.98 3.94
C HIS A 91 -4.58 9.77 5.32
N GLU A 92 -4.10 8.57 5.55
CA GLU A 92 -3.43 8.19 6.79
C GLU A 92 -2.16 7.41 6.46
N SER A 93 -1.18 7.51 7.34
CA SER A 93 0.04 6.73 7.22
C SER A 93 0.06 5.65 8.30
N VAL A 94 0.62 4.49 7.95
CA VAL A 94 0.79 3.39 8.89
C VAL A 94 2.27 3.03 9.00
N VAL A 95 2.69 2.66 10.20
CA VAL A 95 4.06 2.21 10.43
C VAL A 95 4.16 0.78 9.93
N ARG A 96 5.08 0.56 8.99
CA ARG A 96 5.29 -0.77 8.44
C ARG A 96 6.13 -1.60 9.39
N ARG A 97 5.51 -2.63 9.94
CA ARG A 97 6.18 -3.62 10.78
C ARG A 97 5.85 -5.00 10.28
N SER A 98 6.84 -5.86 10.20
CA SER A 98 6.64 -7.24 9.80
C SER A 98 7.20 -8.17 10.86
N ARG A 99 6.46 -9.24 11.15
CA ARG A 99 6.91 -10.33 12.03
C ARG A 99 7.69 -11.38 11.23
N HIS A 100 7.76 -11.23 9.92
CA HIS A 100 8.41 -12.19 9.04
C HIS A 100 9.89 -11.83 8.85
N PRO A 101 10.75 -12.83 8.63
CA PRO A 101 12.18 -12.58 8.52
C PRO A 101 12.58 -11.75 7.29
N ASN A 102 11.75 -11.75 6.26
CA ASN A 102 11.99 -10.95 5.07
C ASN A 102 10.69 -10.70 4.30
N LYS A 103 10.77 -9.83 3.29
CA LYS A 103 9.60 -9.45 2.50
C LYS A 103 8.99 -10.59 1.67
N TYR A 104 9.76 -11.61 1.33
CA TYR A 104 9.25 -12.77 0.60
C TYR A 104 8.41 -13.67 1.51
N ALA A 105 8.82 -13.85 2.75
CA ALA A 105 8.05 -14.57 3.74
C ALA A 105 6.76 -13.82 4.08
N GLU A 106 6.82 -12.50 4.18
CA GLU A 106 5.63 -11.66 4.37
C GLU A 106 4.68 -11.79 3.18
N ALA A 107 5.22 -11.72 1.95
CA ALA A 107 4.41 -11.87 0.75
C ALA A 107 3.70 -13.23 0.70
N ALA A 108 4.39 -14.31 1.05
CA ALA A 108 3.79 -15.64 1.09
C ALA A 108 2.64 -15.73 2.10
N ALA A 109 2.80 -15.14 3.28
CA ALA A 109 1.75 -15.11 4.29
C ALA A 109 0.55 -14.29 3.81
N LEU A 110 0.79 -13.16 3.15
CA LEU A 110 -0.27 -12.32 2.60
C LEU A 110 -0.99 -13.01 1.44
N ALA A 111 -0.27 -13.74 0.58
CA ALA A 111 -0.89 -14.50 -0.51
C ALA A 111 -1.78 -15.63 0.02
N PHE A 112 -1.42 -16.21 1.15
CA PHE A 112 -2.26 -17.21 1.81
C PHE A 112 -3.57 -16.60 2.30
N GLU A 113 -3.51 -15.40 2.88
CA GLU A 113 -4.69 -14.70 3.38
C GLU A 113 -5.52 -14.07 2.24
N PHE A 114 -4.85 -13.63 1.17
CA PHE A 114 -5.50 -13.03 0.01
C PHE A 114 -5.15 -13.84 -1.24
N PRO A 115 -5.83 -14.98 -1.48
CA PRO A 115 -5.48 -15.90 -2.57
C PRO A 115 -5.54 -15.29 -3.96
N GLN A 116 -6.25 -14.17 -4.14
CA GLN A 116 -6.31 -13.46 -5.41
C GLN A 116 -4.92 -13.05 -5.90
N LEU A 117 -3.99 -12.80 -4.97
CA LEU A 117 -2.62 -12.40 -5.32
C LEU A 117 -1.62 -13.55 -5.39
N GLU A 118 -2.03 -14.79 -5.12
CA GLU A 118 -1.14 -15.95 -5.21
C GLU A 118 -0.43 -16.05 -6.57
N PRO A 119 -1.12 -15.87 -7.72
CA PRO A 119 -0.44 -15.95 -9.03
C PRO A 119 0.68 -14.92 -9.22
N TRP A 120 0.68 -13.84 -8.45
CA TRP A 120 1.69 -12.80 -8.54
C TRP A 120 2.78 -12.92 -7.46
N LEU A 121 2.74 -14.00 -6.66
CA LEU A 121 3.72 -14.19 -5.59
C LEU A 121 5.12 -14.30 -6.17
N PRO A 122 6.05 -13.38 -5.78
CA PRO A 122 7.39 -13.40 -6.34
C PRO A 122 8.25 -14.48 -5.68
N ARG A 123 9.19 -15.03 -6.45
CA ARG A 123 10.25 -15.88 -5.90
C ARG A 123 11.36 -15.02 -5.34
N PRO A 124 12.03 -15.45 -4.27
CA PRO A 124 13.22 -14.74 -3.79
C PRO A 124 14.22 -14.59 -4.92
N ARG A 125 14.75 -13.38 -5.08
CA ARG A 125 15.75 -13.11 -6.13
C ARG A 125 17.11 -13.70 -5.77
N LYS A 126 17.86 -14.07 -6.81
CA LYS A 126 19.28 -14.36 -6.68
C LYS A 126 20.04 -13.03 -6.58
N ILE A 127 21.27 -13.08 -6.05
CA ILE A 127 22.06 -11.86 -5.82
C ILE A 127 22.18 -10.97 -7.06
N TRP A 128 22.29 -11.59 -8.25
CA TRP A 128 22.48 -10.87 -9.51
C TRP A 128 21.18 -10.46 -10.20
N GLU A 129 20.03 -10.80 -9.63
CA GLU A 129 18.75 -10.48 -10.23
C GLU A 129 18.18 -9.20 -9.61
N PRO A 130 17.43 -8.37 -10.38
CA PRO A 130 16.71 -7.25 -9.80
C PRO A 130 15.57 -7.75 -8.92
N GLU A 131 15.10 -6.88 -8.03
CA GLU A 131 13.94 -7.20 -7.20
C GLU A 131 12.71 -7.46 -8.07
N PRO A 132 11.94 -8.54 -7.80
CA PRO A 132 10.74 -8.83 -8.58
C PRO A 132 9.75 -7.66 -8.54
N ARG A 133 9.19 -7.31 -9.70
CA ARG A 133 8.23 -6.21 -9.81
C ARG A 133 7.01 -6.39 -8.93
N ASN A 134 6.57 -7.63 -8.79
CA ASN A 134 5.33 -7.97 -8.10
C ASN A 134 5.42 -7.77 -6.58
N ILE A 135 6.60 -7.61 -6.02
CA ILE A 135 6.75 -7.41 -4.57
C ILE A 135 6.01 -6.15 -4.10
N ILE A 136 5.84 -5.15 -4.97
CA ILE A 136 5.17 -3.91 -4.62
C ILE A 136 3.70 -4.13 -4.26
N TYR A 137 3.03 -5.11 -4.87
CA TYR A 137 1.65 -5.44 -4.51
C TYR A 137 1.56 -5.86 -3.05
N PHE A 138 2.53 -6.65 -2.60
CA PHE A 138 2.56 -7.17 -1.23
C PHE A 138 2.97 -6.10 -0.23
N GLU A 139 3.78 -5.13 -0.64
CA GLU A 139 4.08 -3.97 0.19
C GLU A 139 2.82 -3.12 0.40
N ALA A 140 2.07 -2.84 -0.65
CA ALA A 140 0.81 -2.11 -0.53
C ALA A 140 -0.23 -2.90 0.29
N LEU A 141 -0.29 -4.21 0.08
CA LEU A 141 -1.20 -5.09 0.80
C LEU A 141 -0.88 -5.12 2.30
N ALA A 142 0.41 -5.12 2.65
CA ALA A 142 0.84 -5.07 4.05
C ALA A 142 0.37 -3.79 4.74
N LEU A 143 0.42 -2.65 4.05
CA LEU A 143 -0.08 -1.37 4.57
C LEU A 143 -1.59 -1.42 4.81
N ALA A 144 -2.34 -1.92 3.85
CA ALA A 144 -3.79 -2.04 3.95
C ALA A 144 -4.18 -2.97 5.10
N LYS A 145 -3.55 -4.13 5.19
CA LYS A 145 -3.81 -5.09 6.26
C LYS A 145 -3.52 -4.50 7.63
N ARG A 146 -2.40 -3.79 7.76
CA ARG A 146 -2.03 -3.15 9.03
C ARG A 146 -3.12 -2.18 9.48
N TRP A 147 -3.59 -1.36 8.57
CA TRP A 147 -4.65 -0.41 8.86
C TRP A 147 -5.95 -1.13 9.26
N LEU A 148 -6.33 -2.17 8.51
CA LEU A 148 -7.54 -2.94 8.78
C LEU A 148 -7.49 -3.59 10.17
N VAL A 149 -6.37 -4.20 10.54
CA VAL A 149 -6.20 -4.85 11.84
C VAL A 149 -6.33 -3.82 12.96
N GLU A 150 -5.68 -2.67 12.84
CA GLU A 150 -5.72 -1.62 13.85
C GLU A 150 -7.13 -1.07 14.05
N HIS A 151 -7.88 -0.90 12.97
CA HIS A 151 -9.22 -0.31 13.04
C HIS A 151 -10.32 -1.31 13.37
N GLN A 152 -10.16 -2.57 12.98
CA GLN A 152 -11.08 -3.63 13.40
C GLN A 152 -11.02 -3.83 14.90
N THR A 153 -9.81 -3.83 15.47
CA THR A 153 -9.62 -3.95 16.93
C THR A 153 -10.30 -2.80 17.66
N GLY A 154 -10.14 -1.56 17.14
CA GLY A 154 -10.79 -0.38 17.68
C GLY A 154 -12.31 -0.45 17.59
N GLN A 155 -12.85 -0.88 16.46
CA GLN A 155 -14.28 -1.05 16.25
C GLN A 155 -14.86 -2.13 17.14
N GLY A 156 -14.16 -3.25 17.29
CA GLY A 156 -14.56 -4.33 18.18
C GLY A 156 -14.68 -3.86 19.62
N SER A 157 -13.73 -3.07 20.12
CA SER A 157 -13.77 -2.47 21.43
C SER A 157 -14.96 -1.52 21.60
N THR A 158 -15.24 -0.70 20.61
CA THR A 158 -16.35 0.26 20.63
C THR A 158 -17.69 -0.47 20.63
N ASP A 159 -17.84 -1.48 19.79
CA ASP A 159 -19.07 -2.28 19.72
C ASP A 159 -19.33 -3.03 21.01
N ALA A 160 -18.29 -3.54 21.65
CA ALA A 160 -18.39 -4.24 22.92
C ALA A 160 -18.80 -3.28 24.06
N ALA A 161 -18.46 -2.00 23.96
CA ALA A 161 -18.81 -0.99 24.97
C ALA A 161 -20.21 -0.44 24.79
N SER A 162 -20.81 -0.63 23.63
CA SER A 162 -22.17 -0.16 23.35
C SER A 162 -23.20 -1.25 23.50
#